data_58b098f71b8e66634bd6c92db1e412e5
#
_entry.id   58b098f71b8e66634bd6c92db1e412e5
#
_cell.length_a   1.000
_cell.length_b   1.000
_cell.length_c   1.000
_cell.angle_alpha   90.00
_cell.angle_beta   90.00
_cell.angle_gamma   90.00
#
_symmetry.space_group_name_H-M   'P 1'
#
loop_
_entity.id
_entity.type
_entity.pdbx_description
1 polymer ?
#
loop_
_entity_poly.entity_id
_entity_poly.type
_entity_poly.pdbx_seq_one_letter_code
_entity_poly.pdbx_strand_id
1 'polypeptide(L)'
;MTSVPPFTDLLLGKTVAPYSSLRSPEGSRQIGRGWGDAAIPLEDLFKEIAGFVALAIEAATVLVVSYGALQAMTGVVGSAFSRNADEMRGREIWLRFATWILLALEFALAADLVRTAVAPTWDDISKLAVIATIRTMLNYFLAKDIAEFDQAKQSAGNPPSN
;
A
#
# COMPACT_ATOMS: atom_id res chain seq x y z
N MET A 1 -42.96 8.52 -51.01
CA MET A 1 -43.00 9.91 -50.49
C MET A 1 -43.17 9.83 -48.99
N THR A 2 -42.09 9.81 -48.27
CA THR A 2 -42.07 9.76 -46.80
C THR A 2 -42.10 11.20 -46.29
N SER A 3 -43.23 11.63 -45.75
CA SER A 3 -43.41 12.93 -45.13
C SER A 3 -42.63 12.99 -43.80
N VAL A 4 -41.65 13.85 -43.72
CA VAL A 4 -40.92 14.19 -42.52
C VAL A 4 -41.86 14.98 -41.60
N PRO A 5 -42.05 14.62 -40.33
CA PRO A 5 -42.92 15.36 -39.42
C PRO A 5 -42.36 16.79 -39.18
N PRO A 6 -43.22 17.79 -38.96
CA PRO A 6 -42.80 19.15 -38.71
C PRO A 6 -42.03 19.28 -37.38
N PHE A 7 -41.02 20.12 -37.39
CA PHE A 7 -40.06 20.35 -36.30
C PHE A 7 -40.70 20.70 -34.93
N THR A 8 -41.92 21.20 -34.95
CA THR A 8 -42.70 21.55 -33.75
C THR A 8 -43.14 20.35 -32.91
N ASP A 9 -43.27 19.14 -33.51
CA ASP A 9 -43.69 17.94 -32.79
C ASP A 9 -42.52 17.31 -32.00
N LEU A 10 -41.29 17.63 -32.37
CA LEU A 10 -40.08 17.19 -31.68
C LEU A 10 -39.90 17.88 -30.31
N LEU A 11 -40.39 19.11 -30.18
CA LEU A 11 -40.23 19.92 -28.96
C LEU A 11 -41.30 19.61 -27.88
N LEU A 12 -42.40 18.95 -28.25
CA LEU A 12 -43.50 18.63 -27.34
C LEU A 12 -43.46 17.19 -26.77
N GLY A 13 -42.47 16.40 -27.10
CA GLY A 13 -42.28 15.06 -26.53
C GLY A 13 -43.41 14.05 -26.78
N LYS A 14 -44.31 14.34 -27.78
CA LYS A 14 -45.56 13.59 -27.93
C LYS A 14 -45.53 12.47 -28.97
N THR A 15 -44.42 12.25 -29.68
CA THR A 15 -44.35 11.23 -30.74
C THR A 15 -43.09 10.34 -30.64
N VAL A 16 -42.65 10.03 -29.45
CA VAL A 16 -41.71 8.92 -29.30
C VAL A 16 -42.53 7.70 -28.92
N ALA A 17 -42.82 6.84 -29.88
CA ALA A 17 -43.39 5.52 -29.60
C ALA A 17 -42.49 4.79 -28.58
N PRO A 18 -43.08 4.13 -27.58
CA PRO A 18 -42.28 3.43 -26.60
C PRO A 18 -41.49 2.33 -27.28
N TYR A 19 -40.16 2.33 -27.04
CA TYR A 19 -39.17 1.37 -27.58
C TYR A 19 -39.43 -0.08 -27.10
N SER A 20 -40.60 -0.34 -26.49
CA SER A 20 -40.97 -1.64 -25.90
C SER A 20 -41.45 -2.72 -26.89
N SER A 21 -41.47 -2.41 -28.20
CA SER A 21 -41.95 -3.36 -29.24
C SER A 21 -40.86 -4.00 -30.09
N LEU A 22 -39.58 -3.70 -29.83
CA LEU A 22 -38.48 -4.48 -30.43
C LEU A 22 -38.27 -5.73 -29.56
N ARG A 23 -39.07 -6.74 -29.87
CA ARG A 23 -38.92 -8.13 -29.34
C ARG A 23 -37.48 -8.56 -29.72
N SER A 24 -36.59 -8.56 -28.74
CA SER A 24 -35.26 -9.13 -28.88
C SER A 24 -35.38 -10.60 -29.29
N PRO A 25 -34.65 -11.08 -30.29
CA PRO A 25 -34.63 -12.49 -30.62
C PRO A 25 -34.03 -13.25 -29.43
N GLU A 26 -34.85 -14.06 -28.77
CA GLU A 26 -34.46 -14.93 -27.62
C GLU A 26 -33.38 -15.98 -27.97
N GLY A 27 -32.86 -15.96 -29.17
CA GLY A 27 -31.90 -16.97 -29.66
C GLY A 27 -30.41 -16.69 -29.42
N SER A 28 -30.03 -15.44 -29.04
CA SER A 28 -28.60 -15.09 -28.95
C SER A 28 -28.00 -15.09 -27.54
N ARG A 29 -28.78 -15.45 -26.50
CA ARG A 29 -28.28 -15.44 -25.11
C ARG A 29 -27.66 -16.75 -24.61
N GLN A 30 -27.60 -17.78 -25.46
CA GLN A 30 -27.11 -19.11 -25.02
C GLN A 30 -25.64 -19.38 -25.31
N ILE A 31 -24.94 -18.57 -26.10
CA ILE A 31 -23.55 -18.89 -26.52
C ILE A 31 -22.49 -18.29 -25.57
N GLY A 32 -22.88 -17.38 -24.66
CA GLY A 32 -21.95 -16.68 -23.78
C GLY A 32 -21.78 -17.27 -22.36
N ARG A 33 -22.56 -18.28 -21.97
CA ARG A 33 -22.61 -18.74 -20.58
C ARG A 33 -21.55 -19.79 -20.17
N GLY A 34 -20.79 -20.31 -21.11
CA GLY A 34 -19.85 -21.41 -20.81
C GLY A 34 -18.45 -20.99 -20.40
N TRP A 35 -18.03 -19.74 -20.64
CA TRP A 35 -16.69 -19.26 -20.35
C TRP A 35 -16.63 -18.31 -19.15
N GLY A 36 -17.76 -17.70 -18.74
CA GLY A 36 -17.84 -16.81 -17.60
C GLY A 36 -17.92 -17.54 -16.26
N ASP A 37 -18.62 -18.68 -16.22
CA ASP A 37 -18.91 -19.39 -14.98
C ASP A 37 -17.71 -20.19 -14.43
N ALA A 38 -16.70 -20.46 -15.26
CA ALA A 38 -15.46 -21.09 -14.82
C ALA A 38 -14.39 -20.08 -14.36
N ALA A 39 -14.50 -18.82 -14.76
CA ALA A 39 -13.56 -17.77 -14.37
C ALA A 39 -13.92 -17.13 -13.00
N ILE A 40 -15.21 -17.08 -12.66
CA ILE A 40 -15.71 -16.51 -11.40
C ILE A 40 -15.10 -17.19 -10.15
N PRO A 41 -15.06 -18.53 -10.04
CA PRO A 41 -14.49 -19.16 -8.85
C PRO A 41 -12.96 -18.96 -8.72
N LEU A 42 -12.23 -18.80 -9.82
CA LEU A 42 -10.80 -18.53 -9.79
C LEU A 42 -10.48 -17.10 -9.35
N GLU A 43 -11.26 -16.13 -9.78
CA GLU A 43 -11.10 -14.74 -9.38
C GLU A 43 -11.44 -14.53 -7.91
N ASP A 44 -12.52 -15.11 -7.43
CA ASP A 44 -12.92 -15.05 -6.03
C ASP A 44 -11.92 -15.77 -5.13
N LEU A 45 -11.43 -16.94 -5.53
CA LEU A 45 -10.38 -17.67 -4.84
C LEU A 45 -9.08 -16.85 -4.77
N PHE A 46 -8.70 -16.20 -5.87
CA PHE A 46 -7.52 -15.34 -5.90
C PHE A 46 -7.66 -14.15 -4.95
N LYS A 47 -8.82 -13.48 -4.92
CA LYS A 47 -9.10 -12.37 -3.99
C LYS A 47 -9.04 -12.82 -2.54
N GLU A 48 -9.60 -13.99 -2.24
CA GLU A 48 -9.57 -14.55 -0.88
C GLU A 48 -8.14 -14.86 -0.43
N ILE A 49 -7.35 -15.55 -1.26
CA ILE A 49 -5.95 -15.85 -0.96
C ILE A 49 -5.14 -14.57 -0.79
N ALA A 50 -5.29 -13.60 -1.69
CA ALA A 50 -4.60 -12.32 -1.60
C ALA A 50 -4.97 -11.55 -0.31
N GLY A 51 -6.23 -11.63 0.12
CA GLY A 51 -6.69 -11.08 1.40
C GLY A 51 -5.99 -11.72 2.60
N PHE A 52 -5.86 -13.03 2.63
CA PHE A 52 -5.13 -13.75 3.69
C PHE A 52 -3.64 -13.42 3.68
N VAL A 53 -3.01 -13.34 2.51
CA VAL A 53 -1.59 -12.97 2.37
C VAL A 53 -1.37 -11.54 2.86
N ALA A 54 -2.20 -10.58 2.47
CA ALA A 54 -2.13 -9.21 2.95
C ALA A 54 -2.26 -9.13 4.47
N LEU A 55 -3.22 -9.83 5.05
CA LEU A 55 -3.43 -9.90 6.50
C LEU A 55 -2.22 -10.50 7.24
N ALA A 56 -1.63 -11.57 6.69
CA ALA A 56 -0.42 -12.18 7.25
C ALA A 56 0.77 -11.21 7.25
N ILE A 57 0.95 -10.44 6.17
CA ILE A 57 1.99 -9.42 6.07
C ILE A 57 1.73 -8.27 7.06
N GLU A 58 0.47 -7.85 7.24
CA GLU A 58 0.11 -6.85 8.25
C GLU A 58 0.41 -7.34 9.68
N ALA A 59 0.07 -8.58 9.98
CA ALA A 59 0.40 -9.17 11.28
C ALA A 59 1.92 -9.18 11.50
N ALA A 60 2.72 -9.54 10.48
CA ALA A 60 4.18 -9.46 10.54
C ALA A 60 4.67 -8.02 10.80
N THR A 61 4.05 -7.01 10.17
CA THR A 61 4.35 -5.60 10.43
C THR A 61 4.18 -5.24 11.90
N VAL A 62 3.05 -5.61 12.49
CA VAL A 62 2.76 -5.34 13.91
C VAL A 62 3.79 -6.02 14.82
N LEU A 63 4.15 -7.27 14.54
CA LEU A 63 5.16 -8.00 15.31
C LEU A 63 6.54 -7.35 15.24
N VAL A 64 6.97 -6.93 14.05
CA VAL A 64 8.26 -6.26 13.84
C VAL A 64 8.33 -4.93 14.58
N VAL A 65 7.28 -4.09 14.49
CA VAL A 65 7.22 -2.81 15.23
C VAL A 65 7.22 -3.05 16.73
N SER A 66 6.41 -4.00 17.21
CA SER A 66 6.32 -4.32 18.64
C SER A 66 7.65 -4.79 19.20
N TYR A 67 8.35 -5.66 18.47
CA TYR A 67 9.68 -6.12 18.85
C TYR A 67 10.69 -4.99 18.89
N GLY A 68 10.73 -4.14 17.85
CA GLY A 68 11.61 -2.98 17.78
C GLY A 68 11.34 -1.99 18.93
N ALA A 69 10.07 -1.73 19.24
CA ALA A 69 9.66 -0.86 20.33
C ALA A 69 10.09 -1.40 21.71
N LEU A 70 9.88 -2.70 21.96
CA LEU A 70 10.33 -3.34 23.20
C LEU A 70 11.85 -3.25 23.37
N GLN A 71 12.60 -3.51 22.30
CA GLN A 71 14.05 -3.41 22.32
C GLN A 71 14.51 -1.97 22.58
N ALA A 72 13.88 -0.97 21.97
CA ALA A 72 14.17 0.44 22.22
C ALA A 72 13.85 0.83 23.67
N MET A 73 12.68 0.41 24.19
CA MET A 73 12.30 0.67 25.58
C MET A 73 13.30 0.09 26.58
N THR A 74 13.72 -1.15 26.41
CA THR A 74 14.73 -1.77 27.30
C THR A 74 16.06 -1.03 27.24
N GLY A 75 16.46 -0.55 26.05
CA GLY A 75 17.65 0.28 25.87
C GLY A 75 17.57 1.63 26.59
N VAL A 76 16.42 2.33 26.46
CA VAL A 76 16.19 3.62 27.11
C VAL A 76 16.11 3.47 28.62
N VAL A 77 15.37 2.48 29.13
CA VAL A 77 15.27 2.21 30.58
C VAL A 77 16.66 1.86 31.16
N GLY A 78 17.41 1.00 30.47
CA GLY A 78 18.77 0.65 30.89
C GLY A 78 19.72 1.85 30.91
N SER A 79 19.61 2.79 29.97
CA SER A 79 20.41 4.02 29.96
C SER A 79 19.99 5.01 31.04
N ALA A 80 18.70 5.07 31.39
CA ALA A 80 18.19 5.94 32.47
C ALA A 80 18.67 5.51 33.87
N PHE A 81 18.86 4.21 34.07
CA PHE A 81 19.42 3.68 35.33
C PHE A 81 20.96 3.72 35.37
N SER A 82 21.63 3.85 34.22
CA SER A 82 23.08 4.01 34.13
C SER A 82 23.42 5.50 34.24
N ARG A 83 24.15 5.89 35.29
CA ARG A 83 24.57 7.26 35.56
C ARG A 83 25.48 7.90 34.49
N ASN A 84 25.92 7.12 33.52
CA ASN A 84 26.68 7.54 32.33
C ASN A 84 25.80 7.40 31.09
N ALA A 85 24.89 8.37 30.91
CA ALA A 85 24.15 8.52 29.67
C ALA A 85 25.09 9.12 28.60
N ASP A 86 25.85 8.26 27.91
CA ASP A 86 26.58 8.67 26.72
C ASP A 86 25.56 9.01 25.62
N GLU A 87 25.64 10.23 25.08
CA GLU A 87 24.83 10.67 23.93
C GLU A 87 24.94 9.70 22.74
N MET A 88 26.09 9.08 22.59
CA MET A 88 26.39 8.07 21.57
C MET A 88 25.50 6.82 21.71
N ARG A 89 25.21 6.40 22.94
CA ARG A 89 24.36 5.24 23.24
C ARG A 89 22.88 5.50 22.94
N GLY A 90 22.42 6.70 23.22
CA GLY A 90 21.05 7.13 22.86
C GLY A 90 20.83 7.12 21.36
N ARG A 91 21.81 7.62 20.59
CA ARG A 91 21.76 7.63 19.13
C ARG A 91 21.78 6.23 18.53
N GLU A 92 22.57 5.31 19.09
CA GLU A 92 22.61 3.90 18.65
C GLU A 92 21.25 3.21 18.86
N ILE A 93 20.61 3.42 20.01
CA ILE A 93 19.27 2.89 20.31
C ILE A 93 18.25 3.44 19.31
N TRP A 94 18.32 4.75 19.02
CA TRP A 94 17.43 5.39 18.08
C TRP A 94 17.59 4.84 16.66
N LEU A 95 18.83 4.70 16.16
CA LEU A 95 19.12 4.16 14.84
C LEU A 95 18.65 2.72 14.70
N ARG A 96 18.86 1.90 15.71
CA ARG A 96 18.40 0.52 15.74
C ARG A 96 16.87 0.43 15.71
N PHE A 97 16.18 1.26 16.48
CA PHE A 97 14.73 1.33 16.46
C PHE A 97 14.19 1.82 15.11
N ALA A 98 14.81 2.85 14.54
CA ALA A 98 14.45 3.37 13.24
C ALA A 98 14.59 2.30 12.12
N THR A 99 15.61 1.44 12.19
CA THR A 99 15.76 0.32 11.25
C THR A 99 14.60 -0.68 11.36
N TRP A 100 14.13 -0.99 12.58
CA TRP A 100 12.96 -1.85 12.77
C TRP A 100 11.67 -1.22 12.24
N ILE A 101 11.50 0.10 12.42
CA ILE A 101 10.37 0.84 11.83
C ILE A 101 10.41 0.80 10.31
N LEU A 102 11.59 1.02 9.69
CA LEU A 102 11.73 0.94 8.24
C LEU A 102 11.34 -0.45 7.71
N LEU A 103 11.82 -1.51 8.35
CA LEU A 103 11.46 -2.87 7.98
C LEU A 103 9.95 -3.12 8.09
N ALA A 104 9.33 -2.66 9.16
CA ALA A 104 7.88 -2.77 9.35
C ALA A 104 7.10 -1.99 8.28
N LEU A 105 7.57 -0.80 7.92
CA LEU A 105 6.99 -0.02 6.84
C LEU A 105 7.09 -0.75 5.49
N GLU A 106 8.17 -1.48 5.22
CA GLU A 106 8.35 -2.29 4.01
C GLU A 106 7.28 -3.40 3.92
N PHE A 107 7.04 -4.09 5.03
CA PHE A 107 5.96 -5.09 5.10
C PHE A 107 4.57 -4.46 4.92
N ALA A 108 4.31 -3.30 5.52
CA ALA A 108 3.04 -2.59 5.35
C ALA A 108 2.80 -2.23 3.87
N LEU A 109 3.84 -1.73 3.17
CA LEU A 109 3.74 -1.44 1.74
C LEU A 109 3.47 -2.71 0.92
N ALA A 110 4.12 -3.81 1.25
CA ALA A 110 3.89 -5.08 0.56
C ALA A 110 2.43 -5.54 0.71
N ALA A 111 1.82 -5.41 1.90
CA ALA A 111 0.41 -5.71 2.12
C ALA A 111 -0.52 -4.83 1.26
N ASP A 112 -0.24 -3.53 1.19
CA ASP A 112 -1.01 -2.58 0.40
C ASP A 112 -0.88 -2.87 -1.10
N LEU A 113 0.31 -3.25 -1.59
CA LEU A 113 0.52 -3.67 -2.97
C LEU A 113 -0.30 -4.92 -3.32
N VAL A 114 -0.36 -5.91 -2.42
CA VAL A 114 -1.17 -7.12 -2.62
C VAL A 114 -2.66 -6.75 -2.73
N ARG A 115 -3.15 -5.87 -1.87
CA ARG A 115 -4.55 -5.41 -1.91
C ARG A 115 -4.86 -4.63 -3.19
N THR A 116 -3.98 -3.73 -3.58
CA THR A 116 -4.14 -2.92 -4.80
C THR A 116 -4.08 -3.74 -6.07
N ALA A 117 -3.29 -4.83 -6.08
CA ALA A 117 -3.21 -5.74 -7.23
C ALA A 117 -4.54 -6.47 -7.49
N VAL A 118 -5.35 -6.69 -6.45
CA VAL A 118 -6.64 -7.40 -6.56
C VAL A 118 -7.78 -6.50 -7.01
N ALA A 119 -7.81 -5.25 -6.53
CA ALA A 119 -8.88 -4.30 -6.83
C ALA A 119 -8.32 -2.86 -6.88
N PRO A 120 -7.63 -2.46 -7.96
CA PRO A 120 -7.00 -1.16 -8.03
C PRO A 120 -8.05 -0.05 -8.14
N THR A 121 -8.08 0.87 -7.18
CA THR A 121 -8.78 2.14 -7.31
C THR A 121 -7.76 3.28 -7.45
N TRP A 122 -8.16 4.38 -8.12
CA TRP A 122 -7.28 5.55 -8.24
C TRP A 122 -6.93 6.17 -6.88
N ASP A 123 -7.82 6.07 -5.93
CA ASP A 123 -7.62 6.53 -4.56
C ASP A 123 -6.54 5.70 -3.85
N ASP A 124 -6.58 4.38 -3.98
CA ASP A 124 -5.59 3.48 -3.40
C ASP A 124 -4.21 3.69 -4.02
N ILE A 125 -4.13 3.83 -5.35
CA ILE A 125 -2.88 4.13 -6.06
C ILE A 125 -2.28 5.45 -5.60
N SER A 126 -3.11 6.50 -5.42
CA SER A 126 -2.67 7.80 -4.93
C SER A 126 -2.12 7.74 -3.50
N LYS A 127 -2.81 7.04 -2.61
CA LYS A 127 -2.35 6.81 -1.22
C LYS A 127 -1.03 6.08 -1.19
N LEU A 128 -0.90 4.99 -1.97
CA LEU A 128 0.35 4.24 -2.09
C LEU A 128 1.51 5.10 -2.59
N ALA A 129 1.28 5.93 -3.61
CA ALA A 129 2.31 6.82 -4.16
C ALA A 129 2.81 7.82 -3.11
N VAL A 130 1.90 8.43 -2.34
CA VAL A 130 2.26 9.36 -1.26
C VAL A 130 3.04 8.64 -0.15
N ILE A 131 2.56 7.49 0.32
CA ILE A 131 3.21 6.71 1.36
C ILE A 131 4.60 6.25 0.90
N ALA A 132 4.72 5.74 -0.33
CA ALA A 132 6.00 5.31 -0.91
C ALA A 132 6.99 6.48 -1.01
N THR A 133 6.52 7.67 -1.39
CA THR A 133 7.36 8.87 -1.46
C THR A 133 7.89 9.27 -0.09
N ILE A 134 7.02 9.36 0.92
CA ILE A 134 7.41 9.68 2.30
C ILE A 134 8.42 8.65 2.81
N ARG A 135 8.19 7.37 2.55
CA ARG A 135 9.07 6.27 2.95
C ARG A 135 10.45 6.36 2.29
N THR A 136 10.49 6.64 0.99
CA THR A 136 11.75 6.83 0.26
C THR A 136 12.56 7.98 0.84
N MET A 137 11.89 9.08 1.19
CA MET A 137 12.54 10.21 1.87
C MET A 137 13.08 9.79 3.26
N LEU A 138 12.29 9.11 4.07
CA LEU A 138 12.71 8.63 5.39
C LEU A 138 13.90 7.68 5.28
N ASN A 139 13.86 6.73 4.33
CA ASN A 139 14.96 5.80 4.09
C ASN A 139 16.24 6.53 3.67
N TYR A 140 16.13 7.52 2.79
CA TYR A 140 17.26 8.34 2.37
C TYR A 140 17.90 9.11 3.55
N PHE A 141 17.08 9.79 4.36
CA PHE A 141 17.59 10.54 5.51
C PHE A 141 18.22 9.62 6.55
N LEU A 142 17.57 8.49 6.83
CA LEU A 142 18.08 7.53 7.80
C LEU A 142 19.38 6.86 7.33
N ALA A 143 19.48 6.49 6.06
CA ALA A 143 20.71 5.95 5.48
C ALA A 143 21.87 6.97 5.57
N LYS A 144 21.57 8.26 5.36
CA LYS A 144 22.53 9.34 5.51
C LYS A 144 23.00 9.50 6.94
N ASP A 145 22.07 9.51 7.89
CA ASP A 145 22.38 9.62 9.33
C ASP A 145 23.23 8.44 9.83
N ILE A 146 22.94 7.23 9.35
CA ILE A 146 23.73 6.04 9.67
C ILE A 146 25.15 6.17 9.12
N ALA A 147 25.31 6.60 7.85
CA ALA A 147 26.60 6.77 7.23
C ALA A 147 27.47 7.82 7.95
N GLU A 148 26.88 8.95 8.36
CA GLU A 148 27.56 9.99 9.13
C GLU A 148 28.02 9.47 10.52
N PHE A 149 27.19 8.63 11.15
CA PHE A 149 27.52 8.03 12.43
C PHE A 149 28.70 7.05 12.33
N ASP A 150 28.72 6.22 11.30
CA ASP A 150 29.82 5.26 11.07
C ASP A 150 31.14 5.99 10.79
N GLN A 151 31.12 7.08 10.04
CA GLN A 151 32.30 7.92 9.79
C GLN A 151 32.80 8.57 11.08
N ALA A 152 31.92 9.12 11.90
CA ALA A 152 32.29 9.72 13.17
C ALA A 152 32.95 8.70 14.13
N LYS A 153 32.42 7.47 14.16
CA LYS A 153 32.97 6.39 14.96
C LYS A 153 34.36 5.92 14.48
N GLN A 154 34.57 5.86 13.17
CA GLN A 154 35.87 5.53 12.60
C GLN A 154 36.93 6.62 12.87
N SER A 155 36.55 7.88 12.79
CA SER A 155 37.41 9.02 13.08
C SER A 155 37.81 9.09 14.56
N ALA A 156 36.90 8.73 15.45
CA ALA A 156 37.22 8.67 16.89
C ALA A 156 38.10 7.48 17.30
N GLY A 157 38.04 6.39 16.51
CA GLY A 157 38.79 5.16 16.79
C GLY A 157 40.24 5.16 16.23
N ASN A 158 40.62 6.12 15.40
CA ASN A 158 41.95 6.21 14.80
C ASN A 158 42.61 7.58 15.09
N PRO A 159 43.27 7.75 16.25
CA PRO A 159 43.96 8.99 16.57
C PRO A 159 45.05 9.24 15.52
N PRO A 160 45.32 10.51 15.10
CA PRO A 160 46.33 10.82 14.14
C PRO A 160 47.67 10.31 14.64
N SER A 161 48.30 9.42 13.84
CA SER A 161 49.69 9.00 14.07
C SER A 161 50.60 10.20 13.83
N ASN A 162 51.12 10.80 14.91
CA ASN A 162 52.20 11.78 14.87
C ASN A 162 53.52 11.09 14.57
#